data_ece8427f85c67387d005439ab0c3de17
#
_entry.id   ece8427f85c67387d005439ab0c3de17
#
_cell.length_a   1.000
_cell.length_b   1.000
_cell.length_c   1.000
_cell.angle_alpha   90.00
_cell.angle_beta   90.00
_cell.angle_gamma   90.00
#
_symmetry.space_group_name_H-M   'P 1'
#
loop_
_entity.id
_entity.type
_entity.pdbx_description
1 polymer ?
#
loop_
_entity_poly.entity_id
_entity_poly.type
_entity_poly.pdbx_seq_one_letter_code
_entity_poly.pdbx_strand_id
1 'polypeptide(L)'
;MLYIVTALYIEAKPLISLFNLKKDNNYTKFQVFSNEDVKLIISGTGKVKSATALTYLISKEDIKKNDYIVNIGFVASNKNSQLGDIVYVSKIQNAYSDLDFYPEMIYKHNFLEGSLTTFDSIIEKKIENIEYIDMEAYGFFQTASIFFKKDKIIVLKIVSDILKDKVEDRVLVDFKNENLFSESYNNIYKFLVNFKTVNDDSNFTITEQELIKKVLENLRLSDTMTYELFNILRYLKIKYGNIDILKKYENIEVTSKVQAKKFFEEIKNISLQKNSLEKTVSPEMHKKKIALNNRFSHIYVEKKILDNKNTLEILSKFRDAKIIEIDNYKEVFSSNNQDFHLQKLGQNLILASNKPNMIYEGAVVCEDFENDNFYYTSSIINCVYDCEYCYLQGVYSSGNIVIFVDIEKVFEEVEELYNKLKSLYLCVSYDTDLLAIENICSFSEKWYHFIKDKKDLKIELRTK
;
A
#
# COMPACT_ATOMS: atom_id res chain seq x y z
N MET A 1 -0.59 20.62 -5.37
CA MET A 1 0.22 21.27 -4.31
C MET A 1 0.93 20.21 -3.49
N LEU A 2 2.17 20.44 -3.10
CA LEU A 2 2.93 19.62 -2.15
C LEU A 2 3.03 20.36 -0.82
N TYR A 3 2.49 19.80 0.24
CA TYR A 3 2.62 20.31 1.59
C TYR A 3 3.72 19.55 2.33
N ILE A 4 4.62 20.27 3.00
CA ILE A 4 5.72 19.70 3.79
C ILE A 4 5.60 20.18 5.23
N VAL A 5 5.68 19.26 6.18
CA VAL A 5 5.69 19.55 7.61
C VAL A 5 7.03 19.12 8.19
N THR A 6 7.74 20.04 8.81
CA THR A 6 8.98 19.79 9.55
C THR A 6 8.84 20.29 10.99
N ALA A 7 9.57 19.73 11.93
CA ALA A 7 9.52 20.18 13.32
C ALA A 7 10.40 21.40 13.56
N LEU A 8 11.61 21.39 13.02
CA LEU A 8 12.66 22.37 13.31
C LEU A 8 13.08 23.15 12.07
N TYR A 9 13.55 24.39 12.28
CA TYR A 9 14.09 25.19 11.18
C TYR A 9 15.32 24.55 10.51
N ILE A 10 16.13 23.82 11.28
CA ILE A 10 17.31 23.13 10.73
C ILE A 10 16.90 22.00 9.76
N GLU A 11 15.78 21.37 9.97
CA GLU A 11 15.18 20.38 9.05
C GLU A 11 14.59 21.05 7.80
N ALA A 12 14.01 22.23 7.98
CA ALA A 12 13.37 23.01 6.91
C ALA A 12 14.37 23.70 5.98
N LYS A 13 15.48 24.22 6.52
CA LYS A 13 16.46 25.08 5.81
C LYS A 13 16.93 24.48 4.48
N PRO A 14 17.36 23.20 4.40
CA PRO A 14 17.77 22.60 3.13
C PRO A 14 16.62 22.52 2.11
N LEU A 15 15.39 22.18 2.56
CA LEU A 15 14.22 22.10 1.70
C LEU A 15 13.78 23.46 1.18
N ILE A 16 13.83 24.50 2.03
CA ILE A 16 13.56 25.89 1.64
C ILE A 16 14.49 26.31 0.49
N SER A 17 15.77 25.96 0.59
CA SER A 17 16.76 26.26 -0.46
C SER A 17 16.51 25.44 -1.72
N LEU A 18 16.34 24.12 -1.62
CA LEU A 18 16.16 23.21 -2.76
C LEU A 18 14.89 23.51 -3.56
N PHE A 19 13.78 23.82 -2.89
CA PHE A 19 12.53 24.19 -3.53
C PHE A 19 12.41 25.69 -3.83
N ASN A 20 13.42 26.50 -3.49
CA ASN A 20 13.41 27.95 -3.68
C ASN A 20 12.17 28.62 -3.06
N LEU A 21 11.86 28.25 -1.80
CA LEU A 21 10.70 28.77 -1.09
C LEU A 21 10.98 30.15 -0.48
N LYS A 22 9.96 30.98 -0.42
CA LYS A 22 10.00 32.30 0.24
C LYS A 22 9.09 32.30 1.46
N LYS A 23 9.42 33.08 2.48
CA LYS A 23 8.59 33.22 3.67
C LYS A 23 7.21 33.79 3.26
N ASP A 24 6.15 33.08 3.69
CA ASP A 24 4.77 33.47 3.44
C ASP A 24 4.21 34.23 4.65
N ASN A 25 4.03 35.53 4.50
CA ASN A 25 3.57 36.40 5.57
C ASN A 25 2.05 36.34 5.82
N ASN A 26 1.29 35.61 5.00
CA ASN A 26 -0.14 35.35 5.23
C ASN A 26 -0.37 34.41 6.43
N TYR A 27 0.68 33.72 6.87
CA TYR A 27 0.66 32.83 8.03
C TYR A 27 1.33 33.52 9.23
N THR A 28 0.55 33.81 10.27
CA THR A 28 1.00 34.60 11.43
C THR A 28 1.31 33.77 12.67
N LYS A 29 0.84 32.51 12.74
CA LYS A 29 0.99 31.65 13.95
C LYS A 29 2.15 30.67 13.85
N PHE A 30 2.51 30.28 12.64
CA PHE A 30 3.63 29.39 12.35
C PHE A 30 4.47 29.99 11.21
N GLN A 31 5.74 29.59 11.14
CA GLN A 31 6.58 29.94 10.00
C GLN A 31 6.19 29.03 8.82
N VAL A 32 5.75 29.68 7.75
CA VAL A 32 5.43 29.01 6.49
C VAL A 32 6.30 29.60 5.40
N PHE A 33 6.79 28.73 4.53
CA PHE A 33 7.56 29.08 3.34
C PHE A 33 6.87 28.47 2.12
N SER A 34 6.72 29.23 1.05
CA SER A 34 5.94 28.76 -0.11
C SER A 34 6.50 29.26 -1.44
N ASN A 35 6.08 28.56 -2.49
CA ASN A 35 6.04 29.01 -3.88
C ASN A 35 4.71 28.56 -4.51
N GLU A 36 4.59 28.60 -5.84
CA GLU A 36 3.36 28.20 -6.55
C GLU A 36 2.96 26.73 -6.33
N ASP A 37 3.87 25.87 -5.98
CA ASP A 37 3.72 24.42 -6.00
C ASP A 37 3.97 23.72 -4.66
N VAL A 38 4.67 24.37 -3.75
CA VAL A 38 5.11 23.79 -2.48
C VAL A 38 4.83 24.75 -1.34
N LYS A 39 4.27 24.22 -0.25
CA LYS A 39 4.15 24.93 1.04
C LYS A 39 4.80 24.12 2.14
N LEU A 40 5.72 24.72 2.87
CA LEU A 40 6.43 24.12 3.98
C LEU A 40 6.08 24.87 5.27
N ILE A 41 5.65 24.15 6.29
CA ILE A 41 5.36 24.67 7.64
C ILE A 41 6.32 24.09 8.66
N ILE A 42 6.79 24.91 9.59
CA ILE A 42 7.58 24.50 10.74
C ILE A 42 6.67 24.42 11.96
N SER A 43 6.45 23.20 12.44
CA SER A 43 5.47 22.91 13.48
C SER A 43 5.95 23.16 14.90
N GLY A 44 7.25 23.04 15.14
CA GLY A 44 7.82 22.80 16.46
C GLY A 44 7.79 21.33 16.83
N THR A 45 8.55 20.95 17.88
CA THR A 45 8.69 19.55 18.33
C THR A 45 7.48 19.06 19.10
N GLY A 46 7.12 17.82 18.87
CA GLY A 46 6.07 17.07 19.55
C GLY A 46 4.79 16.88 18.73
N LYS A 47 4.14 15.73 18.95
CA LYS A 47 2.94 15.30 18.20
C LYS A 47 1.79 16.30 18.22
N VAL A 48 1.56 16.99 19.37
CA VAL A 48 0.49 17.99 19.49
C VAL A 48 0.79 19.22 18.64
N LYS A 49 2.03 19.72 18.64
CA LYS A 49 2.42 20.88 17.81
C LYS A 49 2.35 20.52 16.34
N SER A 50 2.80 19.33 15.97
CA SER A 50 2.72 18.82 14.59
C SER A 50 1.27 18.79 14.11
N ALA A 51 0.36 18.21 14.88
CA ALA A 51 -1.08 18.18 14.58
C ALA A 51 -1.69 19.59 14.47
N THR A 52 -1.36 20.47 15.42
CA THR A 52 -1.89 21.85 15.45
C THR A 52 -1.41 22.68 14.26
N ALA A 53 -0.11 22.60 13.94
CA ALA A 53 0.47 23.31 12.81
C ALA A 53 -0.13 22.84 11.48
N LEU A 54 -0.30 21.52 11.32
CA LEU A 54 -0.93 20.95 10.13
C LEU A 54 -2.39 21.39 9.99
N THR A 55 -3.18 21.31 11.06
CA THR A 55 -4.58 21.78 11.06
C THR A 55 -4.66 23.27 10.70
N TYR A 56 -3.78 24.10 11.26
CA TYR A 56 -3.72 25.52 10.93
C TYR A 56 -3.39 25.76 9.46
N LEU A 57 -2.43 25.01 8.89
CA LEU A 57 -2.08 25.11 7.47
C LEU A 57 -3.29 24.76 6.60
N ILE A 58 -3.89 23.58 6.84
CA ILE A 58 -5.02 23.07 6.04
C ILE A 58 -6.23 23.98 6.14
N SER A 59 -6.53 24.56 7.31
CA SER A 59 -7.67 25.46 7.50
C SER A 59 -7.63 26.71 6.63
N LYS A 60 -6.48 27.03 6.05
CA LYS A 60 -6.28 28.18 5.17
C LYS A 60 -6.13 27.82 3.69
N GLU A 61 -6.18 26.53 3.39
CA GLU A 61 -5.97 26.00 2.04
C GLU A 61 -7.22 25.29 1.51
N ASP A 62 -7.40 25.35 0.20
CA ASP A 62 -8.37 24.52 -0.52
C ASP A 62 -7.68 23.24 -0.98
N ILE A 63 -7.73 22.18 -0.13
CA ILE A 63 -7.06 20.92 -0.38
C ILE A 63 -7.71 20.18 -1.53
N LYS A 64 -6.96 19.89 -2.56
CA LYS A 64 -7.42 19.20 -3.76
C LYS A 64 -7.11 17.70 -3.70
N LYS A 65 -7.89 16.91 -4.43
CA LYS A 65 -7.74 15.44 -4.49
C LYS A 65 -6.31 14.97 -4.85
N ASN A 66 -5.59 15.78 -5.61
CA ASN A 66 -4.24 15.47 -6.10
C ASN A 66 -3.13 16.10 -5.26
N ASP A 67 -3.45 16.72 -4.13
CA ASP A 67 -2.45 17.30 -3.24
C ASP A 67 -1.77 16.23 -2.40
N TYR A 68 -0.48 16.42 -2.13
CA TYR A 68 0.34 15.56 -1.29
C TYR A 68 0.73 16.25 0.00
N ILE A 69 0.91 15.44 1.02
CA ILE A 69 1.45 15.91 2.29
C ILE A 69 2.57 15.01 2.77
N VAL A 70 3.67 15.61 3.19
CA VAL A 70 4.88 14.89 3.61
C VAL A 70 5.37 15.41 4.94
N ASN A 71 5.61 14.52 5.90
CA ASN A 71 6.39 14.83 7.10
C ASN A 71 7.86 14.49 6.84
N ILE A 72 8.73 15.47 7.03
CA ILE A 72 10.18 15.31 6.91
C ILE A 72 10.81 15.80 8.19
N GLY A 73 11.68 15.00 8.80
CA GLY A 73 12.36 15.37 10.03
C GLY A 73 13.42 14.35 10.43
N PHE A 74 14.03 14.57 11.57
CA PHE A 74 15.05 13.71 12.11
C PHE A 74 14.47 12.55 12.92
N VAL A 75 15.25 11.48 13.04
CA VAL A 75 14.88 10.27 13.77
C VAL A 75 16.09 9.66 14.45
N ALA A 76 15.87 9.15 15.66
CA ALA A 76 16.85 8.30 16.33
C ALA A 76 16.65 6.84 15.89
N SER A 77 17.76 6.13 15.64
CA SER A 77 17.76 4.75 15.19
C SER A 77 18.25 3.79 16.29
N ASN A 78 17.48 2.74 16.50
CA ASN A 78 17.89 1.56 17.30
C ASN A 78 18.49 0.45 16.44
N LYS A 79 18.43 0.59 15.11
CA LYS A 79 18.91 -0.40 14.14
C LYS A 79 20.38 -0.15 13.77
N ASN A 80 20.94 -1.07 13.03
CA ASN A 80 22.22 -0.88 12.37
C ASN A 80 22.04 0.03 11.15
N SER A 81 22.01 1.33 11.40
CA SER A 81 21.85 2.41 10.41
C SER A 81 23.08 3.30 10.43
N GLN A 82 23.20 4.15 9.41
CA GLN A 82 24.21 5.20 9.33
C GLN A 82 23.55 6.57 9.52
N LEU A 83 24.31 7.55 10.02
CA LEU A 83 23.85 8.95 10.05
C LEU A 83 23.59 9.42 8.62
N GLY A 84 22.44 10.02 8.39
CA GLY A 84 22.01 10.45 7.05
C GLY A 84 21.19 9.43 6.26
N ASP A 85 21.07 8.21 6.72
CA ASP A 85 20.16 7.26 6.10
C ASP A 85 18.73 7.82 6.06
N ILE A 86 18.07 7.63 4.92
CA ILE A 86 16.67 8.05 4.75
C ILE A 86 15.77 6.84 5.03
N VAL A 87 14.78 7.06 5.88
CA VAL A 87 13.77 6.05 6.25
C VAL A 87 12.41 6.46 5.67
N TYR A 88 11.85 5.63 4.80
CA TYR A 88 10.45 5.70 4.42
C TYR A 88 9.63 4.87 5.41
N VAL A 89 8.81 5.55 6.18
CA VAL A 89 8.11 4.92 7.31
C VAL A 89 6.93 4.09 6.82
N SER A 90 6.94 2.80 7.14
CA SER A 90 5.89 1.84 6.76
C SER A 90 4.88 1.58 7.88
N LYS A 91 5.23 1.89 9.13
CA LYS A 91 4.37 1.76 10.31
C LYS A 91 4.66 2.89 11.29
N ILE A 92 3.62 3.50 11.84
CA ILE A 92 3.73 4.60 12.82
C ILE A 92 2.99 4.18 14.08
N GLN A 93 3.71 4.20 15.19
CA GLN A 93 3.23 3.83 16.51
C GLN A 93 3.31 5.01 17.47
N ASN A 94 2.50 4.98 18.51
CA ASN A 94 2.61 5.89 19.63
C ASN A 94 3.04 5.08 20.88
N ALA A 95 4.09 5.52 21.55
CA ALA A 95 4.60 4.83 22.75
C ALA A 95 3.54 4.67 23.88
N TYR A 96 2.43 5.40 23.80
CA TYR A 96 1.40 5.48 24.84
C TYR A 96 -0.01 5.11 24.36
N SER A 97 -0.12 4.45 23.19
CA SER A 97 -1.42 4.08 22.60
C SER A 97 -1.24 2.82 21.75
N ASP A 98 -2.26 1.98 21.73
CA ASP A 98 -2.28 0.74 20.94
C ASP A 98 -2.78 0.94 19.50
N LEU A 99 -3.08 2.18 19.10
CA LEU A 99 -3.50 2.48 17.73
C LEU A 99 -2.30 2.74 16.83
N ASP A 100 -2.08 1.88 15.86
CA ASP A 100 -1.02 2.00 14.87
C ASP A 100 -1.55 2.55 13.54
N PHE A 101 -0.69 3.22 12.78
CA PHE A 101 -0.98 3.68 11.43
C PHE A 101 -0.04 3.03 10.42
N TYR A 102 -0.57 2.76 9.23
CA TYR A 102 0.16 2.13 8.13
C TYR A 102 0.08 3.01 6.88
N PRO A 103 1.12 3.80 6.59
CA PRO A 103 1.25 4.54 5.33
C PRO A 103 1.22 3.60 4.13
N GLU A 104 0.72 4.08 2.99
CA GLU A 104 0.73 3.32 1.74
C GLU A 104 2.14 3.27 1.14
N MET A 105 2.63 2.05 0.91
CA MET A 105 3.99 1.81 0.40
C MET A 105 3.99 1.54 -1.10
N ILE A 106 3.43 2.47 -1.88
CA ILE A 106 3.24 2.29 -3.34
C ILE A 106 4.31 2.97 -4.19
N TYR A 107 5.06 3.92 -3.64
CA TYR A 107 6.03 4.71 -4.39
C TYR A 107 7.38 4.01 -4.50
N LYS A 108 7.97 4.01 -5.70
CA LYS A 108 9.31 3.47 -5.90
C LYS A 108 10.35 4.36 -5.21
N HIS A 109 11.17 3.76 -4.39
CA HIS A 109 12.30 4.43 -3.72
C HIS A 109 13.43 3.44 -3.41
N ASN A 110 14.59 4.00 -3.05
CA ASN A 110 15.75 3.21 -2.61
C ASN A 110 16.10 3.51 -1.14
N PHE A 111 15.14 4.03 -0.37
CA PHE A 111 15.31 4.35 1.04
C PHE A 111 15.16 3.10 1.91
N LEU A 112 15.66 3.17 3.13
CA LEU A 112 15.34 2.17 4.13
C LEU A 112 13.84 2.24 4.45
N GLU A 113 13.26 1.13 4.88
CA GLU A 113 11.89 1.09 5.39
C GLU A 113 11.89 0.56 6.81
N GLY A 114 10.93 1.05 7.61
CA GLY A 114 10.82 0.58 8.98
C GLY A 114 9.67 1.18 9.77
N SER A 115 9.50 0.66 10.98
CA SER A 115 8.52 1.13 11.95
C SER A 115 9.07 2.30 12.77
N LEU A 116 8.23 3.30 12.99
CA LEU A 116 8.55 4.52 13.73
C LEU A 116 7.66 4.63 14.96
N THR A 117 8.24 4.76 16.14
CA THR A 117 7.51 4.98 17.38
C THR A 117 7.68 6.43 17.84
N THR A 118 6.56 7.15 17.98
CA THR A 118 6.54 8.54 18.44
C THR A 118 6.44 8.61 19.95
N PHE A 119 7.38 9.33 20.57
CA PHE A 119 7.43 9.60 22.02
C PHE A 119 7.11 11.06 22.32
N ASP A 120 6.75 11.36 23.57
CA ASP A 120 6.51 12.74 24.05
C ASP A 120 7.79 13.45 24.52
N SER A 121 8.90 12.71 24.67
CA SER A 121 10.18 13.22 25.14
C SER A 121 11.34 12.59 24.37
N ILE A 122 12.50 13.23 24.45
CA ILE A 122 13.72 12.72 23.83
C ILE A 122 14.13 11.39 24.48
N ILE A 123 14.43 10.41 23.65
CA ILE A 123 14.96 9.12 24.05
C ILE A 123 16.46 9.11 23.77
N GLU A 124 17.25 8.80 24.78
CA GLU A 124 18.72 8.89 24.72
C GLU A 124 19.43 7.53 24.70
N LYS A 125 18.71 6.45 24.99
CA LYS A 125 19.25 5.08 24.97
C LYS A 125 18.34 4.14 24.21
N LYS A 126 18.90 3.03 23.75
CA LYS A 126 18.20 1.99 23.04
C LYS A 126 17.00 1.44 23.83
N ILE A 127 15.91 1.19 23.12
CA ILE A 127 14.70 0.53 23.64
C ILE A 127 14.48 -0.74 22.80
N GLU A 128 14.29 -1.88 23.44
CA GLU A 128 14.02 -3.13 22.75
C GLU A 128 12.75 -3.08 21.89
N ASN A 129 12.75 -3.78 20.78
CA ASN A 129 11.63 -3.93 19.86
C ASN A 129 11.13 -2.63 19.18
N ILE A 130 11.90 -1.54 19.25
CA ILE A 130 11.64 -0.30 18.52
C ILE A 130 12.74 -0.10 17.47
N GLU A 131 12.36 0.25 16.24
CA GLU A 131 13.32 0.46 15.16
C GLU A 131 13.78 1.91 15.09
N TYR A 132 12.84 2.84 14.96
CA TYR A 132 13.10 4.29 14.84
C TYR A 132 12.23 5.06 15.82
N ILE A 133 12.72 6.23 16.24
CA ILE A 133 12.07 7.05 17.28
C ILE A 133 12.02 8.50 16.83
N ASP A 134 10.82 9.12 16.94
CA ASP A 134 10.60 10.55 16.76
C ASP A 134 9.66 11.12 17.83
N MET A 135 9.23 12.37 17.64
CA MET A 135 8.27 13.05 18.51
C MET A 135 7.04 13.59 17.77
N GLU A 136 6.92 13.47 16.46
CA GLU A 136 5.95 14.20 15.62
C GLU A 136 5.03 13.33 14.75
N ALA A 137 5.55 12.26 14.20
CA ALA A 137 4.93 11.54 13.08
C ALA A 137 3.53 11.01 13.40
N TYR A 138 3.29 10.58 14.61
CA TYR A 138 1.96 10.08 15.00
C TYR A 138 0.91 11.17 14.92
N GLY A 139 1.18 12.36 15.50
CA GLY A 139 0.25 13.49 15.45
C GLY A 139 0.06 14.03 14.03
N PHE A 140 1.14 14.05 13.25
CA PHE A 140 1.09 14.40 11.83
C PHE A 140 0.17 13.44 11.06
N PHE A 141 0.43 12.14 11.12
CA PHE A 141 -0.28 11.16 10.31
C PHE A 141 -1.75 11.05 10.69
N GLN A 142 -2.07 11.07 11.99
CA GLN A 142 -3.44 11.06 12.50
C GLN A 142 -4.23 12.26 11.94
N THR A 143 -3.64 13.45 11.95
CA THR A 143 -4.27 14.65 11.42
C THR A 143 -4.38 14.61 9.90
N ALA A 144 -3.31 14.26 9.19
CA ALA A 144 -3.28 14.20 7.74
C ALA A 144 -4.33 13.22 7.17
N SER A 145 -4.55 12.09 7.85
CA SER A 145 -5.52 11.06 7.45
C SER A 145 -6.98 11.53 7.44
N ILE A 146 -7.28 12.65 8.09
CA ILE A 146 -8.63 13.26 8.07
C ILE A 146 -8.87 13.99 6.73
N PHE A 147 -7.84 14.60 6.18
CA PHE A 147 -7.96 15.55 5.05
C PHE A 147 -7.44 15.00 3.71
N PHE A 148 -6.51 14.06 3.76
CA PHE A 148 -5.87 13.48 2.58
C PHE A 148 -6.20 12.01 2.42
N LYS A 149 -6.18 11.52 1.17
CA LYS A 149 -6.16 10.08 0.92
C LYS A 149 -4.84 9.48 1.42
N LYS A 150 -4.86 8.23 1.87
CA LYS A 150 -3.67 7.56 2.43
C LYS A 150 -2.48 7.51 1.47
N ASP A 151 -2.74 7.29 0.19
CA ASP A 151 -1.73 7.30 -0.86
C ASP A 151 -1.06 8.66 -1.08
N LYS A 152 -1.61 9.74 -0.50
CA LYS A 152 -1.08 11.11 -0.57
C LYS A 152 -0.31 11.52 0.69
N ILE A 153 -0.23 10.67 1.71
CA ILE A 153 0.43 10.96 2.99
C ILE A 153 1.73 10.19 3.07
N ILE A 154 2.85 10.89 3.20
CA ILE A 154 4.19 10.32 3.20
C ILE A 154 4.93 10.73 4.47
N VAL A 155 5.69 9.82 5.05
CA VAL A 155 6.58 10.10 6.17
C VAL A 155 8.00 9.67 5.82
N LEU A 156 8.89 10.64 5.72
CA LEU A 156 10.31 10.47 5.46
C LEU A 156 11.13 10.98 6.63
N LYS A 157 12.04 10.19 7.11
CA LYS A 157 12.91 10.55 8.23
C LYS A 157 14.38 10.40 7.85
N ILE A 158 15.23 11.25 8.42
CA ILE A 158 16.69 11.17 8.26
C ILE A 158 17.27 10.77 9.60
N VAL A 159 18.08 9.73 9.63
CA VAL A 159 18.74 9.25 10.84
C VAL A 159 19.75 10.30 11.31
N SER A 160 19.46 10.94 12.45
CA SER A 160 20.32 11.95 13.09
C SER A 160 21.09 11.40 14.27
N ASP A 161 20.59 10.33 14.87
CA ASP A 161 21.18 9.68 16.05
C ASP A 161 21.14 8.17 15.92
N ILE A 162 22.17 7.51 16.47
CA ILE A 162 22.18 6.05 16.64
C ILE A 162 22.25 5.77 18.15
N LEU A 163 21.17 5.19 18.65
CA LEU A 163 21.04 4.85 20.05
C LEU A 163 21.84 3.61 20.40
N LYS A 164 22.41 3.58 21.60
CA LYS A 164 23.15 2.45 22.17
C LYS A 164 22.60 2.11 23.54
N ASP A 165 23.03 0.99 24.09
CA ASP A 165 22.62 0.54 25.42
C ASP A 165 23.05 1.52 26.52
N LYS A 166 24.18 2.18 26.31
CA LYS A 166 24.66 3.27 27.18
C LYS A 166 24.55 4.60 26.46
N VAL A 167 24.15 5.63 27.21
CA VAL A 167 23.98 7.00 26.70
C VAL A 167 25.28 7.56 26.14
N GLU A 168 26.42 7.25 26.81
CA GLU A 168 27.74 7.73 26.43
C GLU A 168 28.21 7.19 25.06
N ASP A 169 27.69 6.03 24.65
CA ASP A 169 28.04 5.38 23.38
C ASP A 169 27.13 5.85 22.21
N ARG A 170 26.15 6.72 22.47
CA ARG A 170 25.25 7.28 21.47
C ARG A 170 26.03 8.06 20.41
N VAL A 171 25.74 7.82 19.14
CA VAL A 171 26.31 8.57 18.04
C VAL A 171 25.34 9.65 17.62
N LEU A 172 25.73 10.90 17.77
CA LEU A 172 24.97 12.09 17.42
C LEU A 172 25.62 12.82 16.26
N VAL A 173 24.78 13.43 15.43
CA VAL A 173 25.26 14.33 14.39
C VAL A 173 25.70 15.66 14.97
N ASP A 174 26.71 16.29 14.37
CA ASP A 174 27.07 17.68 14.68
C ASP A 174 26.14 18.64 13.91
N PHE A 175 25.13 19.16 14.60
CA PHE A 175 24.18 20.13 14.05
C PHE A 175 24.78 21.51 13.68
N LYS A 176 26.06 21.74 13.98
CA LYS A 176 26.77 22.96 13.54
C LYS A 176 27.25 22.86 12.10
N ASN A 177 27.26 21.66 11.53
CA ASN A 177 27.64 21.47 10.13
C ASN A 177 26.55 22.01 9.20
N GLU A 178 26.85 23.08 8.44
CA GLU A 178 25.89 23.69 7.51
C GLU A 178 25.49 22.81 6.34
N ASN A 179 26.31 21.82 5.97
CA ASN A 179 26.05 20.86 4.90
C ASN A 179 25.49 19.53 5.44
N LEU A 180 24.92 19.56 6.63
CA LEU A 180 24.36 18.40 7.28
C LEU A 180 23.35 17.69 6.38
N PHE A 181 23.63 16.41 6.08
CA PHE A 181 22.74 15.56 5.28
C PHE A 181 22.40 16.10 3.87
N SER A 182 23.29 16.89 3.25
CA SER A 182 23.05 17.45 1.91
C SER A 182 22.66 16.38 0.89
N GLU A 183 23.30 15.22 0.92
CA GLU A 183 22.98 14.10 0.04
C GLU A 183 21.59 13.55 0.31
N SER A 184 21.23 13.35 1.57
CA SER A 184 19.90 12.86 1.99
C SER A 184 18.78 13.80 1.54
N TYR A 185 18.97 15.12 1.76
CA TYR A 185 18.01 16.11 1.30
C TYR A 185 17.90 16.20 -0.22
N ASN A 186 19.01 16.04 -0.96
CA ASN A 186 18.97 15.99 -2.41
C ASN A 186 18.22 14.75 -2.92
N ASN A 187 18.38 13.60 -2.26
CA ASN A 187 17.66 12.39 -2.62
C ASN A 187 16.15 12.49 -2.29
N ILE A 188 15.80 13.09 -1.16
CA ILE A 188 14.41 13.42 -0.81
C ILE A 188 13.82 14.39 -1.84
N TYR A 189 14.53 15.46 -2.19
CA TYR A 189 14.09 16.42 -3.19
C TYR A 189 13.80 15.75 -4.54
N LYS A 190 14.73 14.94 -5.06
CA LYS A 190 14.52 14.20 -6.31
C LYS A 190 13.30 13.28 -6.25
N PHE A 191 13.11 12.60 -5.11
CA PHE A 191 11.95 11.76 -4.89
C PHE A 191 10.65 12.58 -4.92
N LEU A 192 10.59 13.72 -4.21
CA LEU A 192 9.40 14.56 -4.13
C LEU A 192 9.07 15.30 -5.44
N VAL A 193 10.08 15.74 -6.20
CA VAL A 193 9.85 16.37 -7.51
C VAL A 193 9.20 15.40 -8.48
N ASN A 194 9.49 14.11 -8.39
CA ASN A 194 8.83 13.09 -9.23
C ASN A 194 7.32 13.00 -8.97
N PHE A 195 6.81 13.39 -7.80
CA PHE A 195 5.35 13.44 -7.56
C PHE A 195 4.66 14.57 -8.31
N LYS A 196 5.32 15.71 -8.50
CA LYS A 196 4.78 16.80 -9.30
C LYS A 196 4.53 16.38 -10.74
N THR A 197 5.46 15.60 -11.29
CA THR A 197 5.35 15.13 -12.67
C THR A 197 4.28 14.04 -12.85
N VAL A 198 3.69 13.52 -11.79
CA VAL A 198 2.73 12.41 -11.84
C VAL A 198 1.26 12.86 -11.70
N ASN A 199 0.97 14.11 -11.31
CA ASN A 199 -0.36 14.52 -10.83
C ASN A 199 -1.21 15.44 -11.72
N ASP A 200 -0.67 15.93 -12.81
CA ASP A 200 -1.47 16.62 -13.81
C ASP A 200 -1.86 15.65 -14.94
N ASP A 201 -2.98 15.82 -15.63
CA ASP A 201 -3.22 15.14 -16.92
C ASP A 201 -2.14 15.52 -17.96
N SER A 202 -1.26 16.48 -17.62
CA SER A 202 -0.01 16.90 -18.26
C SER A 202 1.25 16.14 -17.78
N ASN A 203 1.16 15.11 -16.96
CA ASN A 203 2.27 14.53 -16.16
C ASN A 203 3.19 13.55 -16.86
N PHE A 204 2.91 13.29 -18.07
CA PHE A 204 3.82 12.58 -18.94
C PHE A 204 4.73 13.59 -19.62
N THR A 205 6.02 13.29 -19.74
CA THR A 205 6.93 14.12 -20.54
C THR A 205 6.34 14.31 -21.95
N ILE A 206 6.78 15.34 -22.67
CA ILE A 206 6.31 15.58 -24.04
C ILE A 206 6.41 14.30 -24.89
N THR A 207 7.50 13.58 -24.78
CA THR A 207 7.72 12.29 -25.48
C THR A 207 6.77 11.18 -25.01
N GLU A 208 6.42 11.14 -23.73
CA GLU A 208 5.44 10.18 -23.20
C GLU A 208 4.01 10.54 -23.64
N GLN A 209 3.66 11.83 -23.69
CA GLN A 209 2.37 12.29 -24.19
C GLN A 209 2.18 11.96 -25.68
N GLU A 210 3.22 12.16 -26.49
CA GLU A 210 3.23 11.76 -27.87
C GLU A 210 3.04 10.26 -28.04
N LEU A 211 3.74 9.45 -27.22
CA LEU A 211 3.60 7.99 -27.20
C LEU A 211 2.18 7.55 -26.79
N ILE A 212 1.62 8.15 -25.74
CA ILE A 212 0.24 7.87 -25.29
C ILE A 212 -0.75 8.20 -26.40
N LYS A 213 -0.64 9.41 -26.98
CA LYS A 213 -1.53 9.85 -28.05
C LYS A 213 -1.51 8.88 -29.23
N LYS A 214 -0.32 8.49 -29.67
CA LYS A 214 -0.11 7.55 -30.79
C LYS A 214 -0.72 6.18 -30.47
N VAL A 215 -0.51 5.65 -29.25
CA VAL A 215 -1.09 4.38 -28.83
C VAL A 215 -2.61 4.44 -28.77
N LEU A 216 -3.20 5.54 -28.25
CA LEU A 216 -4.66 5.72 -28.20
C LEU A 216 -5.27 5.76 -29.61
N GLU A 217 -4.65 6.49 -30.53
CA GLU A 217 -5.09 6.56 -31.94
C GLU A 217 -5.03 5.19 -32.62
N ASN A 218 -3.96 4.42 -32.39
CA ASN A 218 -3.73 3.12 -32.99
C ASN A 218 -4.62 2.02 -32.41
N LEU A 219 -4.83 2.00 -31.07
CA LEU A 219 -5.61 0.97 -30.41
C LEU A 219 -7.13 1.26 -30.43
N ARG A 220 -7.57 2.48 -30.73
CA ARG A 220 -8.99 2.88 -30.80
C ARG A 220 -9.79 2.42 -29.58
N LEU A 221 -9.28 2.71 -28.40
CA LEU A 221 -9.91 2.31 -27.13
C LEU A 221 -11.22 3.05 -26.91
N SER A 222 -12.15 2.43 -26.17
CA SER A 222 -13.35 3.12 -25.68
C SER A 222 -12.99 4.14 -24.59
N ASP A 223 -13.89 5.08 -24.30
CA ASP A 223 -13.68 6.09 -23.26
C ASP A 223 -13.34 5.45 -21.89
N THR A 224 -14.06 4.37 -21.53
CA THR A 224 -13.81 3.62 -20.30
C THR A 224 -12.41 3.00 -20.29
N MET A 225 -12.02 2.33 -21.39
CA MET A 225 -10.68 1.71 -21.50
C MET A 225 -9.58 2.78 -21.52
N THR A 226 -9.83 3.93 -22.12
CA THR A 226 -8.92 5.07 -22.12
C THR A 226 -8.70 5.59 -20.70
N TYR A 227 -9.79 5.77 -19.94
CA TYR A 227 -9.70 6.20 -18.54
C TYR A 227 -8.90 5.19 -17.69
N GLU A 228 -9.17 3.89 -17.83
CA GLU A 228 -8.41 2.84 -17.15
C GLU A 228 -6.93 2.82 -17.57
N LEU A 229 -6.64 2.99 -18.86
CA LEU A 229 -5.28 3.07 -19.37
C LEU A 229 -4.51 4.21 -18.69
N PHE A 230 -5.09 5.39 -18.57
CA PHE A 230 -4.45 6.51 -17.87
C PHE A 230 -4.18 6.18 -16.40
N ASN A 231 -5.07 5.48 -15.69
CA ASN A 231 -4.84 5.06 -14.32
C ASN A 231 -3.67 4.05 -14.23
N ILE A 232 -3.62 3.09 -15.16
CA ILE A 232 -2.51 2.14 -15.27
C ILE A 232 -1.18 2.87 -15.54
N LEU A 233 -1.16 3.82 -16.47
CA LEU A 233 0.04 4.57 -16.83
C LEU A 233 0.53 5.45 -15.68
N ARG A 234 -0.38 6.10 -14.96
CA ARG A 234 -0.04 6.83 -13.73
C ARG A 234 0.60 5.92 -12.69
N TYR A 235 0.01 4.76 -12.44
CA TYR A 235 0.58 3.77 -11.53
C TYR A 235 1.97 3.32 -11.96
N LEU A 236 2.17 2.98 -13.24
CA LEU A 236 3.47 2.58 -13.79
C LEU A 236 4.51 3.69 -13.64
N LYS A 237 4.12 4.93 -13.91
CA LYS A 237 4.99 6.10 -13.74
C LYS A 237 5.39 6.29 -12.28
N ILE A 238 4.45 6.16 -11.34
CA ILE A 238 4.69 6.24 -9.89
C ILE A 238 5.64 5.12 -9.44
N LYS A 239 5.34 3.89 -9.87
CA LYS A 239 6.05 2.69 -9.39
C LYS A 239 7.40 2.46 -10.07
N TYR A 240 7.51 2.75 -11.37
CA TYR A 240 8.70 2.43 -12.18
C TYR A 240 9.40 3.67 -12.76
N GLY A 241 8.83 4.86 -12.63
CA GLY A 241 9.39 6.11 -13.16
C GLY A 241 9.22 6.31 -14.66
N ASN A 242 8.63 5.36 -15.41
CA ASN A 242 8.42 5.43 -16.86
C ASN A 242 7.19 4.63 -17.30
N ILE A 243 6.77 4.85 -18.57
CA ILE A 243 5.69 4.14 -19.24
C ILE A 243 6.16 3.35 -20.46
N ASP A 244 7.41 2.92 -20.46
CA ASP A 244 8.08 2.26 -21.60
C ASP A 244 7.36 1.02 -22.14
N ILE A 245 6.45 0.45 -21.35
CA ILE A 245 5.57 -0.64 -21.78
C ILE A 245 4.77 -0.28 -23.03
N LEU A 246 4.40 0.99 -23.19
CA LEU A 246 3.63 1.43 -24.36
C LEU A 246 4.41 1.40 -25.66
N LYS A 247 5.74 1.45 -25.64
CA LYS A 247 6.58 1.39 -26.85
C LYS A 247 6.30 0.16 -27.70
N LYS A 248 5.91 -0.96 -27.04
CA LYS A 248 5.52 -2.19 -27.73
C LYS A 248 4.29 -2.01 -28.64
N TYR A 249 3.41 -1.06 -28.29
CA TYR A 249 2.11 -0.83 -28.93
C TYR A 249 2.10 0.41 -29.85
N GLU A 250 3.22 1.10 -29.95
CA GLU A 250 3.37 2.36 -30.69
C GLU A 250 3.05 2.24 -32.19
N ASN A 251 3.30 1.06 -32.78
CA ASN A 251 3.12 0.82 -34.22
C ASN A 251 2.08 -0.28 -34.51
N ILE A 252 1.19 -0.57 -33.55
CA ILE A 252 0.14 -1.58 -33.71
C ILE A 252 -1.17 -0.89 -34.07
N GLU A 253 -1.65 -1.04 -35.30
CA GLU A 253 -2.97 -0.59 -35.70
C GLU A 253 -4.01 -1.69 -35.49
N VAL A 254 -5.11 -1.34 -34.85
CA VAL A 254 -6.19 -2.26 -34.52
C VAL A 254 -7.35 -2.07 -35.50
N THR A 255 -7.81 -3.18 -36.07
CA THR A 255 -8.92 -3.19 -37.04
C THR A 255 -10.28 -3.56 -36.43
N SER A 256 -10.32 -4.07 -35.22
CA SER A 256 -11.55 -4.48 -34.56
C SER A 256 -11.59 -4.18 -33.05
N LYS A 257 -12.79 -3.98 -32.48
CA LYS A 257 -13.00 -3.80 -31.03
C LYS A 257 -12.47 -4.98 -30.19
N VAL A 258 -12.51 -6.21 -30.74
CA VAL A 258 -12.01 -7.41 -30.08
C VAL A 258 -10.49 -7.36 -29.95
N GLN A 259 -9.80 -6.92 -31.00
CA GLN A 259 -8.34 -6.73 -30.94
C GLN A 259 -7.97 -5.60 -29.97
N ALA A 260 -8.69 -4.48 -29.98
CA ALA A 260 -8.50 -3.39 -29.04
C ALA A 260 -8.56 -3.88 -27.59
N LYS A 261 -9.62 -4.64 -27.24
CA LYS A 261 -9.78 -5.24 -25.91
C LYS A 261 -8.65 -6.19 -25.56
N LYS A 262 -8.20 -7.02 -26.52
CA LYS A 262 -7.09 -7.95 -26.31
C LYS A 262 -5.78 -7.22 -25.96
N PHE A 263 -5.41 -6.20 -26.71
CA PHE A 263 -4.19 -5.43 -26.43
C PHE A 263 -4.29 -4.63 -25.14
N PHE A 264 -5.47 -4.08 -24.84
CA PHE A 264 -5.71 -3.40 -23.56
C PHE A 264 -5.53 -4.36 -22.37
N GLU A 265 -6.09 -5.57 -22.43
CA GLU A 265 -5.89 -6.60 -21.40
C GLU A 265 -4.42 -7.05 -21.32
N GLU A 266 -3.69 -7.10 -22.42
CA GLU A 266 -2.24 -7.35 -22.40
C GLU A 266 -1.51 -6.24 -21.62
N ILE A 267 -1.80 -4.95 -21.86
CA ILE A 267 -1.19 -3.82 -21.15
C ILE A 267 -1.52 -3.93 -19.65
N LYS A 268 -2.78 -4.18 -19.32
CA LYS A 268 -3.26 -4.38 -17.94
C LYS A 268 -2.52 -5.54 -17.26
N ASN A 269 -2.41 -6.68 -17.90
CA ASN A 269 -1.73 -7.86 -17.39
C ASN A 269 -0.21 -7.65 -17.24
N ILE A 270 0.46 -6.99 -18.17
CA ILE A 270 1.88 -6.69 -18.08
C ILE A 270 2.12 -5.67 -16.93
N SER A 271 1.24 -4.71 -16.75
CA SER A 271 1.33 -3.77 -15.62
C SER A 271 1.23 -4.49 -14.27
N LEU A 272 0.38 -5.52 -14.19
CA LEU A 272 0.24 -6.39 -13.02
C LEU A 272 1.41 -7.38 -12.88
N GLN A 273 2.04 -7.81 -14.01
CA GLN A 273 3.12 -8.80 -14.02
C GLN A 273 4.53 -8.18 -13.99
N LYS A 274 4.70 -6.88 -14.24
CA LYS A 274 6.03 -6.23 -14.27
C LYS A 274 6.74 -6.20 -12.91
N ASN A 275 6.14 -6.77 -11.87
CA ASN A 275 6.81 -7.15 -10.64
C ASN A 275 7.84 -8.30 -10.82
N SER A 276 7.97 -8.89 -12.03
CA SER A 276 8.77 -10.09 -12.30
C SER A 276 9.86 -9.97 -13.38
N LEU A 277 10.15 -8.80 -13.93
CA LEU A 277 11.09 -8.67 -15.04
C LEU A 277 12.32 -7.82 -14.71
N GLU A 278 13.17 -8.36 -13.87
CA GLU A 278 14.62 -8.12 -13.93
C GLU A 278 15.37 -9.43 -13.62
N LYS A 279 15.42 -10.33 -14.60
CA LYS A 279 16.54 -11.27 -14.88
C LYS A 279 16.18 -12.13 -16.08
N THR A 280 16.99 -11.99 -17.13
CA THR A 280 16.99 -12.81 -18.33
C THR A 280 17.26 -14.28 -18.04
N VAL A 281 16.28 -15.17 -18.28
CA VAL A 281 16.45 -16.61 -18.49
C VAL A 281 15.33 -17.13 -19.41
N SER A 282 15.67 -18.05 -20.31
CA SER A 282 14.93 -18.58 -21.46
C SER A 282 13.45 -18.99 -21.27
N PRO A 283 12.62 -18.96 -22.36
CA PRO A 283 11.18 -18.66 -22.28
C PRO A 283 10.20 -19.79 -21.90
N GLU A 284 10.54 -21.05 -21.85
CA GLU A 284 9.50 -22.09 -21.94
C GLU A 284 9.17 -22.91 -20.68
N MET A 285 10.02 -22.95 -19.67
CA MET A 285 9.77 -23.78 -18.48
C MET A 285 9.38 -23.00 -17.20
N HIS A 286 9.41 -21.67 -17.25
CA HIS A 286 9.25 -20.81 -16.05
C HIS A 286 7.93 -20.05 -15.96
N LYS A 287 7.02 -20.12 -16.95
CA LYS A 287 5.79 -19.32 -17.00
C LYS A 287 4.82 -19.50 -15.83
N LYS A 288 4.85 -20.61 -15.12
CA LYS A 288 3.94 -20.85 -13.98
C LYS A 288 4.51 -20.49 -12.59
N LYS A 289 5.83 -20.50 -12.39
CA LYS A 289 6.45 -20.22 -11.08
C LYS A 289 6.87 -18.76 -10.86
N ILE A 290 7.12 -18.00 -11.92
CA ILE A 290 7.63 -16.62 -11.84
C ILE A 290 6.55 -15.59 -11.52
N ALA A 291 5.29 -15.90 -11.82
CA ALA A 291 4.17 -14.95 -11.65
C ALA A 291 3.80 -14.61 -10.21
N LEU A 292 4.18 -15.43 -9.22
CA LEU A 292 3.82 -15.24 -7.82
C LEU A 292 4.85 -14.48 -7.00
N ASN A 293 6.14 -14.78 -7.18
CA ASN A 293 7.21 -14.33 -6.27
C ASN A 293 7.35 -12.80 -6.15
N ASN A 294 6.76 -12.00 -7.06
CA ASN A 294 6.88 -10.55 -7.04
C ASN A 294 5.51 -9.82 -7.10
N ARG A 295 4.42 -10.52 -6.85
CA ARG A 295 3.09 -9.91 -6.92
C ARG A 295 2.82 -8.93 -5.79
N PHE A 296 3.23 -9.28 -4.58
CA PHE A 296 3.05 -8.46 -3.40
C PHE A 296 4.41 -7.95 -2.91
N SER A 297 4.57 -6.63 -2.89
CA SER A 297 5.79 -6.00 -2.35
C SER A 297 5.79 -5.99 -0.82
N HIS A 298 4.60 -5.91 -0.22
CA HIS A 298 4.41 -5.91 1.22
C HIS A 298 3.34 -6.93 1.61
N ILE A 299 3.58 -7.64 2.70
CA ILE A 299 2.64 -8.59 3.31
C ILE A 299 2.44 -8.19 4.76
N TYR A 300 1.21 -7.85 5.10
CA TYR A 300 0.81 -7.55 6.47
C TYR A 300 0.40 -8.84 7.16
N VAL A 301 0.91 -9.10 8.36
CA VAL A 301 0.68 -10.36 9.10
C VAL A 301 0.25 -10.03 10.52
N GLU A 302 -0.91 -10.54 10.95
CA GLU A 302 -1.30 -10.42 12.35
C GLU A 302 -0.30 -11.15 13.24
N LYS A 303 0.19 -10.50 14.29
CA LYS A 303 1.23 -11.02 15.22
C LYS A 303 0.89 -12.41 15.76
N LYS A 304 -0.39 -12.66 16.07
CA LYS A 304 -0.85 -13.93 16.67
C LYS A 304 -0.80 -15.14 15.73
N ILE A 305 -0.51 -14.94 14.43
CA ILE A 305 -0.41 -16.02 13.44
C ILE A 305 0.96 -16.10 12.79
N LEU A 306 1.97 -15.39 13.27
CA LEU A 306 3.32 -15.40 12.69
C LEU A 306 3.91 -16.82 12.62
N ASP A 307 3.69 -17.64 13.64
CA ASP A 307 4.17 -19.02 13.73
C ASP A 307 3.16 -20.06 13.20
N ASN A 308 2.03 -19.62 12.63
CA ASN A 308 1.04 -20.52 12.07
C ASN A 308 1.58 -21.21 10.81
N LYS A 309 1.37 -22.53 10.71
CA LYS A 309 1.86 -23.35 9.58
C LYS A 309 1.43 -22.81 8.21
N ASN A 310 0.16 -22.44 8.05
CA ASN A 310 -0.36 -21.92 6.79
C ASN A 310 0.25 -20.54 6.47
N THR A 311 0.46 -19.69 7.50
CA THR A 311 1.15 -18.41 7.35
C THR A 311 2.57 -18.62 6.83
N LEU A 312 3.35 -19.50 7.46
CA LEU A 312 4.74 -19.80 7.06
C LEU A 312 4.79 -20.38 5.64
N GLU A 313 3.84 -21.26 5.28
CA GLU A 313 3.74 -21.80 3.93
C GLU A 313 3.50 -20.69 2.90
N ILE A 314 2.55 -19.78 3.15
CA ILE A 314 2.27 -18.66 2.26
C ILE A 314 3.48 -17.74 2.15
N LEU A 315 4.09 -17.33 3.25
CA LEU A 315 5.25 -16.44 3.27
C LEU A 315 6.46 -17.02 2.54
N SER A 316 6.65 -18.33 2.60
CA SER A 316 7.75 -19.02 1.88
C SER A 316 7.70 -18.83 0.36
N LYS A 317 6.54 -18.49 -0.19
CA LYS A 317 6.31 -18.23 -1.62
C LYS A 317 6.69 -16.81 -2.05
N PHE A 318 6.93 -15.89 -1.09
CA PHE A 318 7.17 -14.46 -1.32
C PHE A 318 8.46 -13.98 -0.66
N ARG A 319 9.61 -14.47 -1.13
CA ARG A 319 10.92 -14.22 -0.49
C ARG A 319 11.36 -12.75 -0.48
N ASP A 320 10.91 -11.98 -1.47
CA ASP A 320 11.32 -10.58 -1.64
C ASP A 320 10.30 -9.60 -1.04
N ALA A 321 9.16 -10.09 -0.55
CA ALA A 321 8.14 -9.24 0.07
C ALA A 321 8.57 -8.82 1.48
N LYS A 322 8.31 -7.56 1.82
CA LYS A 322 8.53 -7.05 3.17
C LYS A 322 7.35 -7.41 4.05
N ILE A 323 7.65 -8.00 5.21
CA ILE A 323 6.64 -8.40 6.19
C ILE A 323 6.44 -7.24 7.16
N ILE A 324 5.19 -6.82 7.34
CA ILE A 324 4.79 -5.78 8.30
C ILE A 324 3.85 -6.42 9.32
N GLU A 325 4.26 -6.43 10.57
CA GLU A 325 3.44 -6.97 11.65
C GLU A 325 2.32 -6.01 12.03
N ILE A 326 1.10 -6.55 12.14
CA ILE A 326 -0.11 -5.84 12.52
C ILE A 326 -0.78 -6.52 13.69
N ASP A 327 -1.56 -5.80 14.48
CA ASP A 327 -2.36 -6.39 15.57
C ASP A 327 -3.69 -6.94 15.04
N ASN A 328 -4.31 -6.22 14.09
CA ASN A 328 -5.56 -6.64 13.47
C ASN A 328 -5.61 -6.25 11.99
N TYR A 329 -6.08 -7.15 11.11
CA TYR A 329 -6.18 -6.90 9.67
C TYR A 329 -7.00 -5.65 9.32
N LYS A 330 -7.97 -5.26 10.17
CA LYS A 330 -8.82 -4.08 9.95
C LYS A 330 -8.06 -2.77 9.99
N GLU A 331 -6.92 -2.71 10.67
CA GLU A 331 -6.07 -1.51 10.74
C GLU A 331 -5.57 -1.08 9.35
N VAL A 332 -5.31 -2.06 8.50
CA VAL A 332 -4.91 -1.84 7.10
C VAL A 332 -6.12 -1.89 6.17
N PHE A 333 -6.96 -2.92 6.30
CA PHE A 333 -8.05 -3.20 5.35
C PHE A 333 -9.24 -2.24 5.48
N SER A 334 -9.64 -1.90 6.71
CA SER A 334 -10.83 -1.08 6.98
C SER A 334 -10.50 0.39 7.26
N SER A 335 -9.29 0.84 6.95
CA SER A 335 -8.91 2.22 7.19
C SER A 335 -9.64 3.19 6.26
N ASN A 336 -9.86 4.43 6.73
CA ASN A 336 -10.54 5.47 5.98
C ASN A 336 -9.67 6.05 4.85
N ASN A 337 -10.30 6.71 3.89
CA ASN A 337 -9.66 7.50 2.83
C ASN A 337 -8.67 6.70 1.95
N GLN A 338 -8.97 5.43 1.68
CA GLN A 338 -8.20 4.60 0.75
C GLN A 338 -8.59 4.86 -0.71
N ASP A 339 -7.69 4.57 -1.64
CA ASP A 339 -7.99 4.53 -3.07
C ASP A 339 -8.03 3.07 -3.54
N PHE A 340 -9.25 2.51 -3.61
CA PHE A 340 -9.49 1.12 -4.01
C PHE A 340 -8.86 0.78 -5.37
N HIS A 341 -9.04 1.64 -6.37
CA HIS A 341 -8.53 1.38 -7.73
C HIS A 341 -7.01 1.43 -7.78
N LEU A 342 -6.38 2.37 -7.08
CA LEU A 342 -4.92 2.44 -7.00
C LEU A 342 -4.35 1.21 -6.28
N GLN A 343 -4.99 0.78 -5.20
CA GLN A 343 -4.61 -0.44 -4.50
C GLN A 343 -4.79 -1.69 -5.36
N LYS A 344 -5.82 -1.75 -6.23
CA LYS A 344 -5.99 -2.87 -7.18
C LYS A 344 -4.81 -3.01 -8.14
N LEU A 345 -4.19 -1.92 -8.54
CA LEU A 345 -2.98 -1.94 -9.38
C LEU A 345 -1.74 -2.43 -8.63
N GLY A 346 -1.65 -2.17 -7.33
CA GLY A 346 -0.53 -2.57 -6.46
C GLY A 346 -1.03 -3.18 -5.16
N GLN A 347 -1.82 -4.28 -5.26
CA GLN A 347 -2.41 -4.94 -4.10
C GLN A 347 -1.36 -5.41 -3.10
N ASN A 348 -1.65 -5.25 -1.82
CA ASN A 348 -0.94 -5.90 -0.73
C ASN A 348 -1.71 -7.13 -0.27
N LEU A 349 -0.98 -8.07 0.32
CA LEU A 349 -1.55 -9.25 0.95
C LEU A 349 -1.62 -9.04 2.47
N ILE A 350 -2.74 -9.42 3.07
CA ILE A 350 -2.95 -9.35 4.51
C ILE A 350 -3.27 -10.76 4.99
N LEU A 351 -2.45 -11.31 5.88
CA LEU A 351 -2.69 -12.59 6.53
C LEU A 351 -3.31 -12.35 7.90
N ALA A 352 -4.45 -12.94 8.13
CA ALA A 352 -5.27 -12.72 9.33
C ALA A 352 -5.69 -14.05 9.98
N SER A 353 -5.93 -14.01 11.27
CA SER A 353 -6.60 -15.10 11.98
C SER A 353 -8.10 -15.06 11.69
N ASN A 354 -8.75 -16.22 11.79
CA ASN A 354 -10.18 -16.33 11.57
C ASN A 354 -10.99 -15.39 12.49
N LYS A 355 -12.11 -14.93 11.95
CA LYS A 355 -13.16 -14.28 12.74
C LYS A 355 -13.83 -15.34 13.66
N PRO A 356 -14.56 -14.90 14.68
CA PRO A 356 -15.30 -15.84 15.56
C PRO A 356 -16.28 -16.75 14.83
N ASN A 357 -16.90 -16.27 13.76
CA ASN A 357 -17.78 -17.04 12.87
C ASN A 357 -17.28 -16.87 11.43
N MET A 358 -17.04 -17.96 10.75
CA MET A 358 -16.60 -17.96 9.36
C MET A 358 -17.67 -18.42 8.38
N ILE A 359 -18.83 -18.92 8.88
CA ILE A 359 -19.93 -19.45 8.09
C ILE A 359 -21.15 -18.57 8.30
N TYR A 360 -21.79 -18.19 7.20
CA TYR A 360 -22.94 -17.30 7.18
C TYR A 360 -24.07 -17.94 6.36
N GLU A 361 -25.30 -17.72 6.78
CA GLU A 361 -26.48 -18.12 6.02
C GLU A 361 -26.55 -17.34 4.69
N GLY A 362 -26.91 -18.02 3.61
CA GLY A 362 -26.99 -17.43 2.29
C GLY A 362 -28.07 -16.36 2.23
N ALA A 363 -27.76 -15.22 1.59
CA ALA A 363 -28.73 -14.15 1.43
C ALA A 363 -29.86 -14.59 0.49
N VAL A 364 -31.11 -14.20 0.80
CA VAL A 364 -32.31 -14.53 0.01
C VAL A 364 -32.22 -14.09 -1.46
N VAL A 365 -31.41 -13.07 -1.74
CA VAL A 365 -31.18 -12.55 -3.11
C VAL A 365 -30.14 -13.33 -3.90
N CYS A 366 -29.44 -14.27 -3.27
CA CYS A 366 -28.44 -15.10 -3.93
C CYS A 366 -29.10 -16.37 -4.46
N GLU A 367 -28.72 -16.77 -5.68
CA GLU A 367 -29.15 -18.02 -6.29
C GLU A 367 -28.63 -19.21 -5.49
N ASP A 368 -29.53 -20.09 -5.04
CA ASP A 368 -29.24 -21.31 -4.30
C ASP A 368 -29.25 -22.57 -5.20
N PHE A 369 -29.58 -22.39 -6.47
CA PHE A 369 -29.68 -23.47 -7.46
C PHE A 369 -30.55 -24.66 -6.99
N GLU A 370 -31.66 -24.33 -6.33
CA GLU A 370 -32.64 -25.32 -5.78
C GLU A 370 -32.01 -26.25 -4.73
N ASN A 371 -30.98 -25.81 -4.01
CA ASN A 371 -30.40 -26.55 -2.90
C ASN A 371 -30.91 -26.03 -1.56
N ASP A 372 -31.25 -26.95 -0.67
CA ASP A 372 -31.57 -26.66 0.71
C ASP A 372 -30.30 -26.23 1.50
N ASN A 373 -30.50 -25.44 2.57
CA ASN A 373 -29.45 -25.05 3.51
C ASN A 373 -28.27 -24.36 2.81
N PHE A 374 -28.56 -23.30 2.09
CA PHE A 374 -27.52 -22.46 1.47
C PHE A 374 -26.78 -21.61 2.49
N TYR A 375 -25.46 -21.80 2.54
CA TYR A 375 -24.53 -21.03 3.36
C TYR A 375 -23.34 -20.57 2.54
N TYR A 376 -22.57 -19.61 3.06
CA TYR A 376 -21.31 -19.20 2.45
C TYR A 376 -20.22 -18.99 3.49
N THR A 377 -18.97 -19.05 3.05
CA THR A 377 -17.81 -18.68 3.85
C THR A 377 -16.91 -17.73 3.06
N SER A 378 -16.32 -16.78 3.78
CA SER A 378 -15.37 -15.81 3.26
C SER A 378 -13.99 -16.01 3.88
N SER A 379 -13.37 -17.16 3.58
CA SER A 379 -11.98 -17.45 3.99
C SER A 379 -10.97 -16.47 3.37
N ILE A 380 -11.39 -15.77 2.31
CA ILE A 380 -10.59 -14.74 1.63
C ILE A 380 -11.51 -13.60 1.27
N ILE A 381 -11.05 -12.38 1.54
CA ILE A 381 -11.74 -11.14 1.17
C ILE A 381 -11.00 -10.46 0.03
N ASN A 382 -11.74 -9.95 -0.95
CA ASN A 382 -11.29 -9.37 -2.19
C ASN A 382 -10.66 -10.38 -3.15
N CYS A 383 -10.57 -9.95 -4.40
CA CYS A 383 -10.11 -10.76 -5.51
C CYS A 383 -8.86 -10.15 -6.15
N VAL A 384 -8.06 -10.95 -6.80
CA VAL A 384 -6.91 -10.50 -7.59
C VAL A 384 -7.33 -9.83 -8.89
N TYR A 385 -8.53 -10.10 -9.37
CA TYR A 385 -9.09 -9.49 -10.57
C TYR A 385 -9.76 -8.14 -10.25
N ASP A 386 -9.85 -7.31 -11.27
CA ASP A 386 -10.54 -6.01 -11.25
C ASP A 386 -11.60 -6.02 -12.36
N CYS A 387 -12.68 -6.80 -12.13
CA CYS A 387 -13.77 -6.93 -13.09
C CYS A 387 -14.71 -5.73 -12.98
N GLU A 388 -15.04 -5.06 -14.09
CA GLU A 388 -15.91 -3.87 -14.13
C GLU A 388 -17.29 -4.11 -13.49
N TYR A 389 -17.81 -5.33 -13.59
CA TYR A 389 -19.10 -5.72 -13.04
C TYR A 389 -19.02 -6.27 -11.60
N CYS A 390 -17.88 -6.23 -10.97
CA CYS A 390 -17.66 -6.86 -9.66
C CYS A 390 -18.29 -6.04 -8.53
N TYR A 391 -19.24 -6.63 -7.80
CA TYR A 391 -19.89 -6.00 -6.66
C TYR A 391 -18.92 -5.68 -5.50
N LEU A 392 -17.78 -6.39 -5.39
CA LEU A 392 -16.79 -6.17 -4.33
C LEU A 392 -16.23 -4.74 -4.33
N GLN A 393 -16.21 -4.06 -5.49
CA GLN A 393 -15.80 -2.66 -5.60
C GLN A 393 -16.68 -1.70 -4.79
N GLY A 394 -17.95 -2.07 -4.58
CA GLY A 394 -18.90 -1.29 -3.78
C GLY A 394 -19.02 -1.75 -2.32
N VAL A 395 -18.50 -2.93 -1.98
CA VAL A 395 -18.62 -3.53 -0.64
C VAL A 395 -17.41 -3.16 0.23
N TYR A 396 -16.21 -3.16 -0.34
CA TYR A 396 -14.98 -2.95 0.41
C TYR A 396 -14.33 -1.62 0.07
N SER A 397 -13.84 -0.92 1.10
CA SER A 397 -13.07 0.33 0.95
C SER A 397 -11.63 0.11 0.50
N SER A 398 -11.09 -1.10 0.73
CA SER A 398 -9.73 -1.49 0.37
C SER A 398 -9.71 -2.41 -0.85
N GLY A 399 -8.75 -2.18 -1.75
CA GLY A 399 -8.41 -3.08 -2.86
C GLY A 399 -7.50 -4.24 -2.47
N ASN A 400 -6.94 -4.25 -1.25
CA ASN A 400 -6.03 -5.28 -0.75
C ASN A 400 -6.75 -6.62 -0.52
N ILE A 401 -5.98 -7.71 -0.45
CA ILE A 401 -6.50 -9.07 -0.25
C ILE A 401 -6.27 -9.50 1.19
N VAL A 402 -7.31 -10.04 1.84
CA VAL A 402 -7.18 -10.65 3.17
C VAL A 402 -7.35 -12.16 3.05
N ILE A 403 -6.41 -12.94 3.59
CA ILE A 403 -6.50 -14.39 3.75
C ILE A 403 -6.61 -14.71 5.24
N PHE A 404 -7.69 -15.36 5.64
CA PHE A 404 -7.84 -15.96 6.95
C PHE A 404 -7.19 -17.35 6.91
N VAL A 405 -6.06 -17.49 7.59
CA VAL A 405 -5.13 -18.60 7.34
C VAL A 405 -5.57 -19.95 7.95
N ASP A 406 -6.43 -19.94 8.96
CA ASP A 406 -6.85 -21.15 9.71
C ASP A 406 -8.04 -21.86 9.02
N ILE A 407 -7.82 -22.33 7.78
CA ILE A 407 -8.88 -23.01 7.00
C ILE A 407 -9.37 -24.28 7.69
N GLU A 408 -8.53 -24.93 8.48
CA GLU A 408 -8.86 -26.13 9.25
C GLU A 408 -9.97 -25.85 10.28
N LYS A 409 -9.97 -24.68 10.91
CA LYS A 409 -11.06 -24.27 11.82
C LYS A 409 -12.37 -23.99 11.08
N VAL A 410 -12.29 -23.52 9.83
CA VAL A 410 -13.49 -23.37 8.99
C VAL A 410 -14.09 -24.75 8.70
N PHE A 411 -13.26 -25.77 8.47
CA PHE A 411 -13.74 -27.14 8.27
C PHE A 411 -14.42 -27.70 9.52
N GLU A 412 -13.93 -27.39 10.72
CA GLU A 412 -14.57 -27.76 11.99
C GLU A 412 -15.97 -27.16 12.11
N GLU A 413 -16.11 -25.84 11.84
CA GLU A 413 -17.42 -25.16 11.85
C GLU A 413 -18.37 -25.73 10.80
N VAL A 414 -17.88 -26.06 9.60
CA VAL A 414 -18.68 -26.68 8.52
C VAL A 414 -19.11 -28.08 8.92
N GLU A 415 -18.23 -28.87 9.53
CA GLU A 415 -18.55 -30.23 10.00
C GLU A 415 -19.66 -30.24 11.04
N GLU A 416 -19.59 -29.30 12.02
CA GLU A 416 -20.64 -29.13 13.03
C GLU A 416 -21.98 -28.77 12.38
N LEU A 417 -21.99 -27.83 11.44
CA LEU A 417 -23.18 -27.38 10.73
C LEU A 417 -23.78 -28.52 9.87
N TYR A 418 -22.92 -29.21 9.11
CA TYR A 418 -23.32 -30.35 8.28
C TYR A 418 -23.92 -31.50 9.13
N ASN A 419 -23.31 -31.80 10.27
CA ASN A 419 -23.83 -32.82 11.19
C ASN A 419 -25.22 -32.47 11.75
N LYS A 420 -25.48 -31.17 11.93
CA LYS A 420 -26.77 -30.66 12.40
C LYS A 420 -27.83 -30.70 11.31
N LEU A 421 -27.52 -30.26 10.09
CA LEU A 421 -28.46 -30.06 8.99
C LEU A 421 -28.63 -31.32 8.10
N LYS A 422 -27.61 -32.21 8.08
CA LYS A 422 -27.52 -33.43 7.27
C LYS A 422 -27.36 -33.19 5.77
N SER A 423 -27.69 -32.02 5.26
CA SER A 423 -27.41 -31.55 3.90
C SER A 423 -26.94 -30.12 3.97
N LEU A 424 -25.99 -29.76 3.13
CA LEU A 424 -25.43 -28.39 3.11
C LEU A 424 -24.96 -28.02 1.70
N TYR A 425 -25.39 -26.86 1.23
CA TYR A 425 -24.86 -26.23 0.03
C TYR A 425 -24.04 -24.98 0.44
N LEU A 426 -22.74 -25.02 0.19
CA LEU A 426 -21.79 -24.01 0.72
C LEU A 426 -21.03 -23.32 -0.40
N CYS A 427 -21.22 -22.01 -0.57
CA CYS A 427 -20.36 -21.19 -1.42
C CYS A 427 -19.05 -20.87 -0.69
N VAL A 428 -17.92 -21.40 -1.17
CA VAL A 428 -16.60 -21.24 -0.53
C VAL A 428 -15.75 -20.13 -1.14
N SER A 429 -16.26 -19.47 -2.18
CA SER A 429 -15.59 -18.36 -2.88
C SER A 429 -16.49 -17.14 -3.01
N TYR A 430 -17.25 -16.81 -1.94
CA TYR A 430 -18.25 -15.74 -1.99
C TYR A 430 -17.64 -14.36 -2.25
N ASP A 431 -16.55 -14.02 -1.56
CA ASP A 431 -15.90 -12.71 -1.62
C ASP A 431 -14.59 -12.70 -2.43
N THR A 432 -14.33 -13.73 -3.24
CA THR A 432 -13.10 -13.86 -4.01
C THR A 432 -13.28 -14.79 -5.21
N ASP A 433 -12.31 -14.79 -6.13
CA ASP A 433 -12.08 -15.91 -7.05
C ASP A 433 -11.02 -16.83 -6.43
N LEU A 434 -11.47 -17.91 -5.80
CA LEU A 434 -10.58 -18.79 -5.04
C LEU A 434 -9.56 -19.50 -5.93
N LEU A 435 -9.95 -19.86 -7.17
CA LEU A 435 -9.06 -20.52 -8.12
C LEU A 435 -7.94 -19.58 -8.63
N ALA A 436 -8.20 -18.29 -8.68
CA ALA A 436 -7.22 -17.31 -9.12
C ALA A 436 -6.02 -17.14 -8.16
N ILE A 437 -6.17 -17.56 -6.90
CA ILE A 437 -5.14 -17.49 -5.86
C ILE A 437 -4.77 -18.85 -5.26
N GLU A 438 -5.17 -19.93 -5.92
CA GLU A 438 -4.91 -21.31 -5.49
C GLU A 438 -3.42 -21.58 -5.24
N ASN A 439 -2.57 -21.05 -6.09
CA ASN A 439 -1.12 -21.14 -5.96
C ASN A 439 -0.53 -20.39 -4.73
N ILE A 440 -1.34 -19.54 -4.06
CA ILE A 440 -0.95 -18.85 -2.83
C ILE A 440 -1.30 -19.69 -1.60
N CYS A 441 -2.53 -20.16 -1.49
CA CYS A 441 -3.06 -20.76 -0.26
C CYS A 441 -3.52 -22.23 -0.41
N SER A 442 -3.66 -22.77 -1.64
CA SER A 442 -4.13 -24.15 -1.92
C SER A 442 -5.47 -24.49 -1.26
N PHE A 443 -6.35 -23.48 -1.12
CA PHE A 443 -7.61 -23.68 -0.39
C PHE A 443 -8.63 -24.50 -1.18
N SER A 444 -8.64 -24.41 -2.51
CA SER A 444 -9.54 -25.22 -3.34
C SER A 444 -9.20 -26.71 -3.24
N GLU A 445 -7.92 -27.06 -3.23
CA GLU A 445 -7.46 -28.44 -3.03
C GLU A 445 -7.82 -28.93 -1.63
N LYS A 446 -7.64 -28.11 -0.58
CA LYS A 446 -8.03 -28.45 0.79
C LYS A 446 -9.54 -28.66 0.91
N TRP A 447 -10.36 -27.82 0.28
CA TRP A 447 -11.82 -27.99 0.20
C TRP A 447 -12.21 -29.30 -0.47
N TYR A 448 -11.59 -29.62 -1.62
CA TYR A 448 -11.82 -30.89 -2.31
C TYR A 448 -11.56 -32.11 -1.39
N HIS A 449 -10.43 -32.11 -0.69
CA HIS A 449 -10.09 -33.18 0.23
C HIS A 449 -11.04 -33.27 1.42
N PHE A 450 -11.57 -32.16 1.90
CA PHE A 450 -12.54 -32.13 2.99
C PHE A 450 -13.91 -32.71 2.62
N ILE A 451 -14.38 -32.44 1.40
CA ILE A 451 -15.75 -32.84 0.99
C ILE A 451 -15.86 -34.21 0.31
N LYS A 452 -14.76 -34.74 -0.23
CA LYS A 452 -14.77 -35.91 -1.14
C LYS A 452 -15.55 -37.13 -0.62
N ASP A 453 -15.65 -37.30 0.70
CA ASP A 453 -16.33 -38.43 1.36
C ASP A 453 -17.69 -38.03 1.97
N LYS A 454 -18.21 -36.80 1.73
CA LYS A 454 -19.44 -36.26 2.28
C LYS A 454 -20.52 -36.14 1.19
N LYS A 455 -21.46 -37.07 1.12
CA LYS A 455 -22.43 -37.21 -0.01
C LYS A 455 -23.35 -36.00 -0.17
N ASP A 456 -23.82 -35.43 0.95
CA ASP A 456 -24.85 -34.38 0.96
C ASP A 456 -24.26 -33.00 1.31
N LEU A 457 -22.94 -32.87 1.24
CA LEU A 457 -22.22 -31.59 1.29
C LEU A 457 -21.76 -31.20 -0.12
N LYS A 458 -22.35 -30.15 -0.65
CA LYS A 458 -22.00 -29.59 -1.95
C LYS A 458 -21.28 -28.26 -1.76
N ILE A 459 -20.21 -28.02 -2.52
CA ILE A 459 -19.52 -26.71 -2.54
C ILE A 459 -19.70 -26.03 -3.89
N GLU A 460 -19.80 -24.69 -3.83
CA GLU A 460 -19.82 -23.81 -4.98
C GLU A 460 -18.51 -23.01 -5.04
N LEU A 461 -17.86 -23.05 -6.20
CA LEU A 461 -16.70 -22.23 -6.54
C LEU A 461 -17.11 -21.24 -7.62
N ARG A 462 -17.09 -19.93 -7.28
CA ARG A 462 -17.29 -18.84 -8.24
C ARG A 462 -15.95 -18.44 -8.82
N THR A 463 -15.84 -18.43 -10.13
CA THR A 463 -14.60 -18.09 -10.84
C THR A 463 -14.90 -17.27 -12.10
N LYS A 464 -13.89 -16.50 -12.57
CA LYS A 464 -13.97 -15.65 -13.76
C LYS A 464 -13.81 -16.47 -15.04
#